data_5e3f9e505b8f804cf7bfb8e1c684adf6
#
_entry.id   5e3f9e505b8f804cf7bfb8e1c684adf6
#
_cell.length_a   1.000
_cell.length_b   1.000
_cell.length_c   1.000
_cell.angle_alpha   90.00
_cell.angle_beta   90.00
_cell.angle_gamma   90.00
#
_symmetry.space_group_name_H-M   'P 1'
#
loop_
_entity.id
_entity.type
_entity.pdbx_description
1 polymer ?
#
loop_
_entity_poly.entity_id
_entity_poly.type
_entity_poly.pdbx_seq_one_letter_code
_entity_poly.pdbx_strand_id
1 'polypeptide(L)'
;MNELAPTLAEFARPVLQPLSADTPLTRRREALGLAVMVWNAVILDRNGGDHVATILGELARVPEPGGSILSRLAEELVARKKELYAGDLRVVARWALEETVPGQLSLEVEGGPAA
;
A
#
# COMPACT_ATOMS: atom_id res chain seq x y z
N MET A 1 -13.02 3.46 -16.88
CA MET A 1 -11.80 3.56 -16.04
C MET A 1 -12.12 3.08 -14.65
N ASN A 2 -11.29 2.23 -14.08
CA ASN A 2 -11.50 1.72 -12.73
C ASN A 2 -11.24 2.82 -11.70
N GLU A 3 -12.07 2.87 -10.68
CA GLU A 3 -11.83 3.79 -9.56
C GLU A 3 -10.58 3.36 -8.81
N LEU A 4 -9.88 4.34 -8.24
CA LEU A 4 -8.62 4.08 -7.55
C LEU A 4 -8.82 3.31 -6.24
N ALA A 5 -9.91 3.55 -5.51
CA ALA A 5 -10.14 2.88 -4.22
C ALA A 5 -10.26 1.36 -4.37
N PRO A 6 -11.10 0.80 -5.26
CA PRO A 6 -11.14 -0.65 -5.47
C PRO A 6 -9.82 -1.21 -5.99
N THR A 7 -9.14 -0.47 -6.85
CA THR A 7 -7.85 -0.87 -7.40
C THR A 7 -6.80 -0.97 -6.28
N LEU A 8 -6.74 0.03 -5.41
CA LEU A 8 -5.82 0.02 -4.29
C LEU A 8 -6.11 -1.12 -3.31
N ALA A 9 -7.39 -1.37 -3.03
CA ALA A 9 -7.78 -2.47 -2.14
C ALA A 9 -7.35 -3.82 -2.71
N GLU A 10 -7.53 -4.03 -4.00
CA GLU A 10 -7.09 -5.25 -4.68
C GLU A 10 -5.56 -5.38 -4.62
N PHE A 11 -4.86 -4.29 -4.89
CA PHE A 11 -3.40 -4.26 -4.81
C PHE A 11 -2.90 -4.59 -3.40
N ALA A 12 -3.58 -4.09 -2.37
CA ALA A 12 -3.17 -4.25 -0.98
C ALA A 12 -3.55 -5.62 -0.39
N ARG A 13 -4.20 -6.49 -1.16
CA ARG A 13 -4.67 -7.79 -0.69
C ARG A 13 -3.61 -8.58 0.08
N PRO A 14 -2.34 -8.68 -0.38
CA PRO A 14 -1.34 -9.46 0.35
C PRO A 14 -1.11 -9.00 1.79
N VAL A 15 -1.32 -7.73 2.10
CA VAL A 15 -1.14 -7.21 3.46
C VAL A 15 -2.44 -7.14 4.25
N LEU A 16 -3.60 -7.15 3.59
CA LEU A 16 -4.91 -7.07 4.24
C LEU A 16 -5.52 -8.44 4.47
N GLN A 17 -5.39 -9.37 3.53
CA GLN A 17 -6.01 -10.68 3.59
C GLN A 17 -5.57 -11.51 4.79
N PRO A 18 -4.29 -11.50 5.22
CA PRO A 18 -3.88 -12.27 6.39
C PRO A 18 -4.44 -11.78 7.71
N LEU A 19 -5.01 -10.56 7.74
CA LEU A 19 -5.55 -9.98 8.96
C LEU A 19 -6.90 -10.64 9.29
N SER A 20 -7.10 -10.95 10.57
CA SER A 20 -8.35 -11.56 11.01
C SER A 20 -9.47 -10.52 11.07
N ALA A 21 -10.72 -11.01 11.19
CA ALA A 21 -11.87 -10.13 11.33
C ALA A 21 -11.78 -9.26 12.59
N ASP A 22 -11.06 -9.74 13.61
CA ASP A 22 -10.90 -9.03 14.88
C ASP A 22 -9.75 -8.03 14.87
N THR A 23 -9.03 -7.91 13.76
CA THR A 23 -7.90 -6.99 13.67
C THR A 23 -8.37 -5.54 13.87
N PRO A 24 -7.75 -4.79 14.80
CA PRO A 24 -8.11 -3.39 15.04
C PRO A 24 -7.96 -2.54 13.78
N LEU A 25 -8.79 -1.52 13.67
CA LEU A 25 -8.75 -0.59 12.54
C LEU A 25 -7.37 0.05 12.38
N THR A 26 -6.71 0.38 13.48
CA THR A 26 -5.35 0.94 13.46
C THR A 26 -4.38 0.06 12.70
N ARG A 27 -4.43 -1.26 12.93
CA ARG A 27 -3.55 -2.22 12.24
C ARG A 27 -3.88 -2.32 10.75
N ARG A 28 -5.16 -2.25 10.42
CA ARG A 28 -5.58 -2.27 9.02
C ARG A 28 -5.11 -1.02 8.30
N ARG A 29 -5.15 0.14 8.97
CA ARG A 29 -4.62 1.38 8.42
C ARG A 29 -3.11 1.32 8.21
N GLU A 30 -2.37 0.73 9.14
CA GLU A 30 -0.93 0.54 9.00
C GLU A 30 -0.59 -0.32 7.78
N ALA A 31 -1.30 -1.43 7.60
CA ALA A 31 -1.09 -2.32 6.47
C ALA A 31 -1.39 -1.62 5.15
N LEU A 32 -2.52 -0.91 5.08
CA LEU A 32 -2.90 -0.18 3.87
C LEU A 32 -1.93 0.96 3.60
N GLY A 33 -1.44 1.63 4.66
CA GLY A 33 -0.43 2.67 4.54
C GLY A 33 0.85 2.18 3.88
N LEU A 34 1.29 0.99 4.22
CA LEU A 34 2.45 0.38 3.57
C LEU A 34 2.17 0.17 2.08
N ALA A 35 0.99 -0.32 1.73
CA ALA A 35 0.61 -0.52 0.34
C ALA A 35 0.59 0.79 -0.43
N VAL A 36 0.04 1.86 0.17
CA VAL A 36 0.01 3.18 -0.46
C VAL A 36 1.43 3.70 -0.71
N MET A 37 2.32 3.57 0.28
CA MET A 37 3.70 4.01 0.15
C MET A 37 4.40 3.30 -1.01
N VAL A 38 4.24 1.98 -1.11
CA VAL A 38 4.86 1.20 -2.18
C VAL A 38 4.25 1.56 -3.53
N TRP A 39 2.93 1.67 -3.60
CA TRP A 39 2.24 2.05 -4.84
C TRP A 39 2.80 3.36 -5.40
N ASN A 40 2.87 4.39 -4.57
CA ASN A 40 3.37 5.69 -4.99
C ASN A 40 4.86 5.64 -5.33
N ALA A 41 5.66 4.93 -4.53
CA ALA A 41 7.10 4.86 -4.74
C ALA A 41 7.46 4.27 -6.10
N VAL A 42 6.78 3.18 -6.50
CA VAL A 42 7.05 2.55 -7.81
C VAL A 42 6.72 3.52 -8.94
N ILE A 43 5.61 4.26 -8.84
CA ILE A 43 5.25 5.25 -9.86
C ILE A 43 6.30 6.35 -9.93
N LEU A 44 6.69 6.91 -8.79
CA LEU A 44 7.65 8.01 -8.74
C LEU A 44 9.03 7.58 -9.23
N ASP A 45 9.43 6.33 -9.00
CA ASP A 45 10.72 5.81 -9.44
C ASP A 45 10.81 5.68 -10.97
N ARG A 46 9.70 5.67 -11.68
CA ARG A 46 9.71 5.67 -13.14
C ARG A 46 10.38 6.90 -13.72
N ASN A 47 10.42 7.98 -12.95
CA ASN A 47 11.05 9.25 -13.37
C ASN A 47 12.46 9.40 -12.81
N GLY A 48 13.08 8.30 -12.39
CA GLY A 48 14.47 8.28 -11.99
C GLY A 48 14.73 8.43 -10.50
N GLY A 49 13.72 8.24 -9.66
CA GLY A 49 13.90 8.31 -8.21
C GLY A 49 14.35 6.97 -7.61
N ASP A 50 14.58 6.98 -6.31
CA ASP A 50 14.96 5.81 -5.52
C ASP A 50 14.05 5.63 -4.30
N HIS A 51 12.76 5.93 -4.48
CA HIS A 51 11.77 5.88 -3.41
C HIS A 51 11.58 4.46 -2.84
N VAL A 52 11.56 3.45 -3.71
CA VAL A 52 11.43 2.06 -3.26
C VAL A 52 12.64 1.68 -2.40
N ALA A 53 13.84 2.01 -2.84
CA ALA A 53 15.05 1.72 -2.07
C ALA A 53 15.03 2.40 -0.71
N THR A 54 14.54 3.64 -0.64
CA THR A 54 14.41 4.38 0.60
C THR A 54 13.45 3.68 1.57
N ILE A 55 12.29 3.25 1.08
CA ILE A 55 11.32 2.54 1.90
C ILE A 55 11.91 1.25 2.44
N LEU A 56 12.54 0.44 1.58
CA LEU A 56 13.14 -0.82 2.01
C LEU A 56 14.25 -0.59 3.03
N GLY A 57 15.05 0.48 2.86
CA GLY A 57 16.06 0.85 3.83
C GLY A 57 15.49 1.21 5.20
N GLU A 58 14.40 1.96 5.23
CA GLU A 58 13.72 2.31 6.47
C GLU A 58 13.14 1.07 7.17
N LEU A 59 12.52 0.17 6.41
CA LEU A 59 11.95 -1.06 6.97
C LEU A 59 13.04 -1.97 7.53
N ALA A 60 14.22 -1.99 6.92
CA ALA A 60 15.34 -2.80 7.40
C ALA A 60 15.84 -2.33 8.78
N ARG A 61 15.53 -1.10 9.19
CA ARG A 61 15.88 -0.57 10.50
C ARG A 61 14.89 -0.95 11.60
N VAL A 62 13.73 -1.46 11.23
CA VAL A 62 12.73 -1.90 12.21
C VAL A 62 13.28 -3.12 12.95
N PRO A 63 13.18 -3.15 14.29
CA PRO A 63 13.67 -4.31 15.06
C PRO A 63 13.04 -5.62 14.64
N GLU A 64 13.83 -6.68 14.66
CA GLU A 64 13.34 -8.02 14.34
C GLU A 64 12.35 -8.51 15.42
N PRO A 65 11.36 -9.35 15.05
CA PRO A 65 11.16 -9.93 13.71
C PRO A 65 10.40 -9.03 12.74
N GLY A 66 9.94 -7.86 13.19
CA GLY A 66 9.10 -6.97 12.39
C GLY A 66 9.75 -6.49 11.10
N GLY A 67 11.05 -6.15 11.18
CA GLY A 67 11.78 -5.63 10.03
C GLY A 67 11.80 -6.59 8.85
N SER A 68 12.09 -7.86 9.09
CA SER A 68 12.10 -8.88 8.04
C SER A 68 10.71 -9.11 7.44
N ILE A 69 9.68 -9.12 8.29
CA ILE A 69 8.31 -9.33 7.85
C ILE A 69 7.87 -8.17 6.95
N LEU A 70 8.09 -6.93 7.41
CA LEU A 70 7.69 -5.74 6.65
C LEU A 70 8.46 -5.62 5.34
N SER A 71 9.76 -5.92 5.35
CA SER A 71 10.58 -5.87 4.13
C SER A 71 10.09 -6.87 3.09
N ARG A 72 9.74 -8.08 3.51
CA ARG A 72 9.21 -9.10 2.61
C ARG A 72 7.87 -8.67 2.01
N LEU A 73 6.99 -8.13 2.84
CA LEU A 73 5.69 -7.64 2.37
C LEU A 73 5.86 -6.50 1.38
N ALA A 74 6.77 -5.56 1.67
CA ALA A 74 7.03 -4.44 0.76
C ALA A 74 7.59 -4.93 -0.57
N GLU A 75 8.53 -5.87 -0.56
CA GLU A 75 9.08 -6.45 -1.79
C GLU A 75 8.01 -7.15 -2.62
N GLU A 76 7.11 -7.87 -1.97
CA GLU A 76 5.99 -8.51 -2.64
C GLU A 76 5.07 -7.47 -3.30
N LEU A 77 4.78 -6.38 -2.58
CA LEU A 77 3.96 -5.30 -3.12
C LEU A 77 4.64 -4.60 -4.30
N VAL A 78 5.96 -4.39 -4.24
CA VAL A 78 6.72 -3.81 -5.35
C VAL A 78 6.58 -4.69 -6.60
N ALA A 79 6.80 -5.99 -6.46
CA ALA A 79 6.66 -6.92 -7.58
C ALA A 79 5.24 -6.92 -8.13
N ARG A 80 4.25 -6.93 -7.25
CA ARG A 80 2.84 -6.92 -7.63
C ARG A 80 2.47 -5.66 -8.41
N LYS A 81 2.96 -4.50 -7.98
CA LYS A 81 2.73 -3.23 -8.69
C LYS A 81 3.30 -3.29 -10.10
N LYS A 82 4.52 -3.78 -10.23
CA LYS A 82 5.20 -3.85 -11.53
C LYS A 82 4.58 -4.87 -12.47
N GLU A 83 4.09 -6.00 -11.95
CA GLU A 83 3.53 -7.06 -12.77
C GLU A 83 2.07 -6.84 -13.15
N LEU A 84 1.25 -6.42 -12.20
CA LEU A 84 -0.20 -6.38 -12.39
C LEU A 84 -0.74 -4.97 -12.64
N TYR A 85 -0.02 -3.94 -12.21
CA TYR A 85 -0.52 -2.56 -12.26
C TYR A 85 0.49 -1.60 -12.90
N ALA A 86 1.36 -2.11 -13.75
CA ALA A 86 2.41 -1.30 -14.37
C ALA A 86 1.86 -0.10 -15.15
N GLY A 87 0.69 -0.24 -15.75
CA GLY A 87 0.07 0.81 -16.54
C GLY A 87 -0.73 1.84 -15.74
N ASP A 88 -0.95 1.58 -14.45
CA ASP A 88 -1.70 2.52 -13.61
C ASP A 88 -0.72 3.50 -12.98
N LEU A 89 -0.75 4.75 -13.45
CA LEU A 89 0.19 5.78 -13.04
C LEU A 89 -0.43 6.81 -12.09
N ARG A 90 -1.60 6.51 -11.53
CA ARG A 90 -2.27 7.40 -10.58
C ARG A 90 -1.61 7.27 -9.21
N VAL A 91 -1.06 8.37 -8.71
CA VAL A 91 -0.55 8.40 -7.34
C VAL A 91 -1.70 8.60 -6.36
N VAL A 92 -1.57 8.07 -5.16
CA VAL A 92 -2.52 8.29 -4.08
C VAL A 92 -2.10 9.55 -3.34
N ALA A 93 -2.91 10.59 -3.43
CA ALA A 93 -2.65 11.87 -2.76
C ALA A 93 -3.23 11.87 -1.34
N ARG A 94 -4.36 11.20 -1.15
CA ARG A 94 -5.05 11.15 0.14
C ARG A 94 -5.87 9.87 0.21
N TRP A 95 -5.95 9.29 1.40
CA TRP A 95 -6.78 8.10 1.61
C TRP A 95 -7.30 8.06 3.05
N ALA A 96 -8.44 7.39 3.24
CA ALA A 96 -9.01 7.17 4.56
C ALA A 96 -9.68 5.81 4.60
N LEU A 97 -9.41 5.06 5.65
CA LEU A 97 -10.07 3.79 5.93
C LEU A 97 -10.85 3.95 7.22
N GLU A 98 -12.18 3.81 7.13
CA GLU A 98 -13.09 4.07 8.23
C GLU A 98 -14.01 2.88 8.47
N GLU A 99 -14.44 2.70 9.71
CA GLU A 99 -15.47 1.73 10.04
C GLU A 99 -16.78 2.49 10.25
N THR A 100 -17.64 2.51 9.21
CA THR A 100 -18.88 3.28 9.22
C THR A 100 -19.99 2.59 9.99
N VAL A 101 -20.02 1.27 9.94
CA VAL A 101 -20.93 0.41 10.71
C VAL A 101 -20.05 -0.70 11.28
N PRO A 102 -20.29 -1.17 12.51
CA PRO A 102 -19.48 -2.24 13.07
C PRO A 102 -19.31 -3.41 12.09
N GLY A 103 -18.08 -3.74 11.79
CA GLY A 103 -17.73 -4.81 10.85
C GLY A 103 -17.71 -4.41 9.39
N GLN A 104 -18.07 -3.18 9.03
CA GLN A 104 -18.03 -2.69 7.65
C GLN A 104 -16.97 -1.59 7.48
N LEU A 105 -16.05 -1.82 6.58
CA LEU A 105 -15.00 -0.86 6.28
C LEU A 105 -15.31 -0.09 5.00
N SER A 106 -15.00 1.19 5.02
CA SER A 106 -15.12 2.07 3.86
C SER A 106 -13.76 2.67 3.55
N LEU A 107 -13.33 2.53 2.31
CA LEU A 107 -12.06 3.09 1.84
C LEU A 107 -12.35 4.23 0.86
N GLU A 108 -11.84 5.40 1.18
CA GLU A 108 -11.88 6.56 0.29
C GLU A 108 -10.45 6.86 -0.17
N VAL A 109 -10.28 7.09 -1.46
CA VAL A 109 -8.97 7.38 -2.04
C VAL A 109 -9.11 8.52 -3.03
N GLU A 110 -8.25 9.52 -2.90
CA GLU A 110 -8.10 10.59 -3.86
C GLU A 110 -6.72 10.49 -4.49
N GLY A 111 -6.67 10.61 -5.80
CA GLY A 111 -5.40 10.55 -6.50
C GLY A 111 -5.57 10.90 -7.97
N GLY A 112 -4.47 10.91 -8.67
CA GLY A 112 -4.46 11.23 -10.08
C GLY A 112 -3.06 11.09 -10.65
N PRO A 113 -2.87 11.55 -11.90
CA PRO A 113 -1.56 11.44 -12.53
C PRO A 113 -0.48 12.13 -11.69
N ALA A 114 0.70 11.54 -11.63
CA ALA A 114 1.85 12.21 -11.04
C ALA A 114 2.19 13.45 -11.88
N ALA A 115 2.35 14.56 -11.23
CA ALA A 115 2.64 15.83 -11.91
C ALA A 115 4.04 15.82 -12.53
#